data_4d67d7c0a672725c4a48dade471abc6e
#
_entry.id   4d67d7c0a672725c4a48dade471abc6e
#
_cell.length_a   1.000
_cell.length_b   1.000
_cell.length_c   1.000
_cell.angle_alpha   90.00
_cell.angle_beta   90.00
_cell.angle_gamma   90.00
#
_symmetry.space_group_name_H-M   'P 1'
#
loop_
_entity.id
_entity.type
_entity.pdbx_description
1 polymer ?
#
loop_
_entity_poly.entity_id
_entity_poly.type
_entity_poly.pdbx_seq_one_letter_code
_entity_poly.pdbx_strand_id
1 'polypeptide(L)'
;MKFNFDVIIDADLDTVWATFDNPDNIGRWQTNFHSYTHISGEPGQTGSVAELTFNEKGKTVVVTETITERREKSFLAGAYESGHGTATIVNQFAAIDAHRTRWTSWSRFSFKGLMKVMALFGRGAIRGRTEADMQRFKLLVETDEAKSA
;
A
#
# COMPACT_ATOMS: atom_id res chain seq x y z
N MET A 1 12.56 3.07 11.28
CA MET A 1 11.92 1.74 11.39
C MET A 1 11.71 1.20 9.98
N LYS A 2 12.23 0.03 9.71
CA LYS A 2 12.24 -0.58 8.37
C LYS A 2 11.51 -1.91 8.38
N PHE A 3 10.78 -2.21 7.30
CA PHE A 3 10.10 -3.48 7.10
C PHE A 3 10.29 -3.98 5.68
N ASN A 4 10.32 -5.30 5.53
CA ASN A 4 10.29 -5.99 4.25
C ASN A 4 9.20 -7.04 4.28
N PHE A 5 8.45 -7.11 3.19
CA PHE A 5 7.36 -8.07 3.02
C PHE A 5 7.47 -8.73 1.66
N ASP A 6 7.01 -9.97 1.58
CA ASP A 6 7.04 -10.77 0.35
C ASP A 6 5.81 -11.67 0.30
N VAL A 7 5.06 -11.59 -0.79
CA VAL A 7 3.83 -12.35 -1.00
C VAL A 7 3.80 -12.89 -2.42
N ILE A 8 3.40 -14.15 -2.57
CA ILE A 8 3.13 -14.77 -3.88
C ILE A 8 1.61 -14.79 -4.07
N ILE A 9 1.17 -14.24 -5.19
CA ILE A 9 -0.24 -14.14 -5.55
C ILE A 9 -0.51 -15.06 -6.74
N ASP A 10 -1.52 -15.92 -6.62
CA ASP A 10 -1.92 -16.84 -7.68
C ASP A 10 -2.80 -16.13 -8.71
N ALA A 11 -2.21 -15.18 -9.40
CA ALA A 11 -2.81 -14.39 -10.47
C ALA A 11 -1.70 -13.84 -11.36
N ASP A 12 -2.04 -13.55 -12.61
CA ASP A 12 -1.11 -12.97 -13.57
C ASP A 12 -0.74 -11.52 -13.20
N LEU A 13 0.42 -11.07 -13.67
CA LEU A 13 0.96 -9.75 -13.36
C LEU A 13 0.02 -8.61 -13.78
N ASP A 14 -0.59 -8.71 -14.94
CA ASP A 14 -1.49 -7.65 -15.44
C ASP A 14 -2.69 -7.48 -14.51
N THR A 15 -3.29 -8.57 -14.05
CA THR A 15 -4.42 -8.54 -13.11
C THR A 15 -4.00 -7.99 -11.75
N VAL A 16 -2.86 -8.43 -11.22
CA VAL A 16 -2.33 -7.93 -9.95
C VAL A 16 -2.07 -6.43 -10.02
N TRP A 17 -1.36 -6.00 -11.06
CA TRP A 17 -1.05 -4.57 -11.23
C TRP A 17 -2.30 -3.71 -11.38
N ALA A 18 -3.25 -4.11 -12.23
CA ALA A 18 -4.48 -3.36 -12.45
C ALA A 18 -5.30 -3.22 -11.16
N THR A 19 -5.33 -4.26 -10.32
CA THR A 19 -6.02 -4.21 -9.03
C THR A 19 -5.31 -3.27 -8.06
N PHE A 20 -3.99 -3.33 -7.99
CA PHE A 20 -3.18 -2.49 -7.10
C PHE A 20 -3.22 -1.02 -7.52
N ASP A 21 -3.20 -0.75 -8.81
CA ASP A 21 -3.10 0.60 -9.37
C ASP A 21 -4.43 1.37 -9.33
N ASN A 22 -5.53 0.71 -9.03
CA ASN A 22 -6.84 1.34 -8.97
C ASN A 22 -7.17 1.80 -7.54
N PRO A 23 -7.24 3.13 -7.28
CA PRO A 23 -7.54 3.63 -5.93
C PRO A 23 -8.93 3.24 -5.42
N ASP A 24 -9.87 2.87 -6.30
CA ASP A 24 -11.19 2.38 -5.89
C ASP A 24 -11.10 1.04 -5.12
N ASN A 25 -10.00 0.32 -5.27
CA ASN A 25 -9.78 -0.94 -4.56
C ASN A 25 -9.13 -0.79 -3.18
N ILE A 26 -8.59 0.38 -2.84
CA ILE A 26 -7.83 0.57 -1.59
C ILE A 26 -8.64 0.13 -0.37
N GLY A 27 -9.90 0.54 -0.28
CA GLY A 27 -10.77 0.20 0.84
C GLY A 27 -11.13 -1.28 0.93
N ARG A 28 -10.87 -2.05 -0.13
CA ARG A 28 -11.14 -3.50 -0.17
C ARG A 28 -10.03 -4.31 0.49
N TRP A 29 -8.85 -3.72 0.70
CA TRP A 29 -7.72 -4.45 1.27
C TRP A 29 -6.97 -3.71 2.39
N GLN A 30 -6.99 -2.38 2.45
CA GLN A 30 -6.31 -1.64 3.53
C GLN A 30 -7.21 -1.43 4.75
N THR A 31 -6.68 -1.75 5.93
CA THR A 31 -7.38 -1.62 7.21
C THR A 31 -7.75 -0.16 7.50
N ASN A 32 -9.00 0.05 7.92
CA ASN A 32 -9.51 1.35 8.36
C ASN A 32 -9.49 2.47 7.32
N PHE A 33 -9.29 2.12 6.05
CA PHE A 33 -9.34 3.09 4.97
C PHE A 33 -10.73 3.74 4.88
N HIS A 34 -10.75 5.06 4.67
CA HIS A 34 -11.99 5.83 4.54
C HIS A 34 -12.13 6.48 3.16
N SER A 35 -11.14 7.26 2.71
CA SER A 35 -11.26 7.96 1.44
C SER A 35 -9.92 8.21 0.76
N TYR A 36 -9.99 8.36 -0.56
CA TYR A 36 -8.89 8.76 -1.43
C TYR A 36 -9.34 9.98 -2.23
N THR A 37 -8.53 11.04 -2.22
CA THR A 37 -8.79 12.27 -2.97
C THR A 37 -7.55 12.67 -3.75
N HIS A 38 -7.66 12.72 -5.07
CA HIS A 38 -6.58 13.24 -5.92
C HIS A 38 -6.43 14.74 -5.71
N ILE A 39 -5.20 15.23 -5.50
CA ILE A 39 -4.92 16.64 -5.22
C ILE A 39 -4.28 17.33 -6.42
N SER A 40 -3.18 16.78 -6.96
CA SER A 40 -2.45 17.42 -8.05
C SER A 40 -1.64 16.40 -8.86
N GLY A 41 -1.17 16.84 -10.01
CA GLY A 41 -0.43 16.00 -10.94
C GLY A 41 -1.35 15.07 -11.72
N GLU A 42 -0.78 14.27 -12.62
CA GLU A 42 -1.54 13.27 -13.34
C GLU A 42 -1.78 12.05 -12.45
N PRO A 43 -3.05 11.64 -12.22
CA PRO A 43 -3.36 10.56 -11.28
C PRO A 43 -2.54 9.30 -11.55
N GLY A 44 -1.93 8.77 -10.48
CA GLY A 44 -1.14 7.54 -10.52
C GLY A 44 0.26 7.69 -11.09
N GLN A 45 0.62 8.81 -11.66
CA GLN A 45 1.93 9.04 -12.28
C GLN A 45 2.93 9.65 -11.31
N THR A 46 4.22 9.58 -11.64
CA THR A 46 5.29 10.22 -10.85
C THR A 46 4.98 11.71 -10.65
N GLY A 47 5.07 12.18 -9.41
CA GLY A 47 4.73 13.55 -9.03
C GLY A 47 3.27 13.75 -8.65
N SER A 48 2.41 12.75 -8.85
CA SER A 48 1.02 12.80 -8.42
C SER A 48 0.92 12.87 -6.90
N VAL A 49 0.03 13.72 -6.41
CA VAL A 49 -0.26 13.90 -4.98
C VAL A 49 -1.71 13.54 -4.72
N ALA A 50 -1.93 12.76 -3.70
CA ALA A 50 -3.26 12.38 -3.24
C ALA A 50 -3.33 12.45 -1.72
N GLU A 51 -4.54 12.55 -1.21
CA GLU A 51 -4.82 12.55 0.22
C GLU A 51 -5.65 11.32 0.56
N LEU A 52 -5.13 10.48 1.46
CA LEU A 52 -5.82 9.31 1.96
C LEU A 52 -6.24 9.57 3.40
N THR A 53 -7.45 9.15 3.75
CA THR A 53 -7.92 9.23 5.14
C THR A 53 -8.20 7.84 5.68
N PHE A 54 -7.90 7.66 6.96
CA PHE A 54 -8.11 6.42 7.70
C PHE A 54 -8.84 6.73 9.01
N ASN A 55 -9.68 5.82 9.46
CA ASN A 55 -10.33 5.91 10.76
C ASN A 55 -9.57 5.06 11.77
N GLU A 56 -8.82 5.74 12.64
CA GLU A 56 -8.00 5.08 13.65
C GLU A 56 -8.58 5.38 15.04
N LYS A 57 -9.16 4.36 15.70
CA LYS A 57 -9.73 4.47 17.05
C LYS A 57 -10.69 5.67 17.21
N GLY A 58 -11.56 5.85 16.22
CA GLY A 58 -12.55 6.95 16.21
C GLY A 58 -12.01 8.30 15.76
N LYS A 59 -10.74 8.36 15.35
CA LYS A 59 -10.11 9.59 14.83
C LYS A 59 -9.78 9.44 13.36
N THR A 60 -9.93 10.54 12.61
CA THR A 60 -9.51 10.60 11.21
C THR A 60 -8.03 10.92 11.13
N VAL A 61 -7.28 10.06 10.50
CA VAL A 61 -5.86 10.29 10.16
C VAL A 61 -5.78 10.62 8.68
N VAL A 62 -5.14 11.75 8.38
CA VAL A 62 -4.94 12.22 7.01
C VAL A 62 -3.50 11.94 6.61
N VAL A 63 -3.34 11.25 5.48
CA VAL A 63 -2.03 10.90 4.92
C VAL A 63 -1.91 11.51 3.53
N THR A 64 -0.87 12.31 3.30
CA THR A 64 -0.55 12.82 1.97
C THR A 64 0.41 11.87 1.28
N GLU A 65 0.01 11.37 0.12
CA GLU A 65 0.81 10.48 -0.72
C GLU A 65 1.38 11.26 -1.90
N THR A 66 2.68 11.15 -2.13
CA THR A 66 3.32 11.62 -3.34
C THR A 66 3.97 10.43 -4.03
N ILE A 67 3.61 10.17 -5.29
CA ILE A 67 4.26 9.12 -6.07
C ILE A 67 5.62 9.63 -6.52
N THR A 68 6.68 8.97 -6.07
CA THR A 68 8.07 9.39 -6.32
C THR A 68 8.68 8.68 -7.52
N GLU A 69 8.27 7.45 -7.80
CA GLU A 69 8.71 6.69 -8.95
C GLU A 69 7.67 5.67 -9.37
N ARG A 70 7.48 5.52 -10.67
CA ARG A 70 6.56 4.54 -11.25
C ARG A 70 7.22 3.89 -12.46
N ARG A 71 7.19 2.56 -12.51
CA ARG A 71 7.48 1.78 -13.71
C ARG A 71 6.31 0.84 -13.94
N GLU A 72 5.71 0.94 -15.10
CA GLU A 72 4.48 0.21 -15.42
C GLU A 72 4.63 -1.29 -15.14
N LYS A 73 3.68 -1.85 -14.41
CA LYS A 73 3.58 -3.27 -14.04
C LYS A 73 4.72 -3.83 -13.19
N SER A 74 5.64 -3.00 -12.72
CA SER A 74 6.80 -3.51 -11.97
C SER A 74 7.16 -2.76 -10.70
N PHE A 75 6.87 -1.45 -10.62
CA PHE A 75 7.42 -0.64 -9.54
C PHE A 75 6.52 0.55 -9.22
N LEU A 76 6.23 0.74 -7.95
CA LEU A 76 5.57 1.95 -7.46
C LEU A 76 6.16 2.35 -6.11
N ALA A 77 6.77 3.51 -6.05
CA ALA A 77 7.30 4.10 -4.82
C ALA A 77 6.56 5.38 -4.48
N GLY A 78 6.30 5.57 -3.20
CA GLY A 78 5.63 6.75 -2.68
C GLY A 78 6.24 7.28 -1.40
N ALA A 79 6.12 8.59 -1.22
CA ALA A 79 6.42 9.28 0.03
C ALA A 79 5.09 9.63 0.70
N TYR A 80 5.00 9.34 1.99
CA TYR A 80 3.77 9.50 2.78
C TYR A 80 4.04 10.42 3.96
N GLU A 81 3.15 11.34 4.22
CA GLU A 81 3.27 12.29 5.34
C GLU A 81 1.95 12.40 6.09
N SER A 82 2.04 12.36 7.42
CA SER A 82 0.91 12.57 8.31
C SER A 82 1.34 13.33 9.55
N GLY A 83 0.40 13.65 10.44
CA GLY A 83 0.71 14.25 11.75
C GLY A 83 1.59 13.36 12.64
N HIS A 84 1.68 12.06 12.35
CA HIS A 84 2.47 11.10 13.13
C HIS A 84 3.89 10.92 12.62
N GLY A 85 4.19 11.36 11.41
CA GLY A 85 5.50 11.22 10.81
C GLY A 85 5.46 11.04 9.30
N THR A 86 6.53 10.46 8.77
CA THR A 86 6.72 10.23 7.33
C THR A 86 7.01 8.76 7.08
N ALA A 87 6.74 8.33 5.86
CA ALA A 87 7.09 6.99 5.39
C ALA A 87 7.50 7.03 3.92
N THR A 88 8.40 6.13 3.55
CA THR A 88 8.68 5.79 2.16
C THR A 88 8.27 4.34 1.97
N ILE A 89 7.49 4.05 0.95
CA ILE A 89 7.04 2.70 0.64
C ILE A 89 7.38 2.40 -0.80
N VAL A 90 8.02 1.26 -1.03
CA VAL A 90 8.40 0.78 -2.36
C VAL A 90 7.72 -0.56 -2.59
N ASN A 91 6.91 -0.64 -3.63
CA ASN A 91 6.25 -1.87 -4.04
C ASN A 91 6.83 -2.34 -5.38
N GLN A 92 7.20 -3.60 -5.45
CA GLN A 92 7.72 -4.23 -6.66
C GLN A 92 6.91 -5.47 -7.00
N PHE A 93 6.66 -5.64 -8.29
CA PHE A 93 5.89 -6.76 -8.82
C PHE A 93 6.69 -7.45 -9.91
N ALA A 94 6.74 -8.77 -9.87
CA ALA A 94 7.42 -9.58 -10.87
C ALA A 94 6.62 -10.84 -11.16
N ALA A 95 6.43 -11.15 -12.45
CA ALA A 95 5.82 -12.40 -12.85
C ALA A 95 6.76 -13.56 -12.49
N ILE A 96 6.24 -14.55 -11.77
CA ILE A 96 6.95 -15.82 -11.55
C ILE A 96 6.72 -16.72 -12.76
N ASP A 97 5.49 -16.77 -13.23
CA ASP A 97 5.06 -17.44 -14.46
C ASP A 97 3.78 -16.76 -14.98
N ALA A 98 3.09 -17.37 -15.93
CA ALA A 98 1.87 -16.79 -16.53
C ALA A 98 0.69 -16.68 -15.55
N HIS A 99 0.75 -17.33 -14.39
CA HIS A 99 -0.35 -17.46 -13.45
C HIS A 99 0.00 -17.03 -12.03
N ARG A 100 1.24 -16.63 -11.76
CA ARG A 100 1.68 -16.23 -10.43
C ARG A 100 2.56 -14.98 -10.48
N THR A 101 2.37 -14.12 -9.50
CA THR A 101 3.09 -12.86 -9.34
C THR A 101 3.69 -12.77 -7.94
N ARG A 102 4.92 -12.31 -7.86
CA ARG A 102 5.55 -11.96 -6.59
C ARG A 102 5.36 -10.47 -6.34
N TRP A 103 4.87 -10.14 -5.16
CA TRP A 103 4.79 -8.77 -4.66
C TRP A 103 5.74 -8.62 -3.48
N THR A 104 6.72 -7.73 -3.60
CA THR A 104 7.60 -7.34 -2.50
C THR A 104 7.30 -5.90 -2.11
N SER A 105 7.28 -5.64 -0.81
CA SER A 105 7.07 -4.30 -0.28
C SER A 105 8.15 -3.97 0.73
N TRP A 106 8.81 -2.85 0.52
CA TRP A 106 9.78 -2.30 1.44
C TRP A 106 9.27 -0.99 1.98
N SER A 107 9.37 -0.78 3.29
CA SER A 107 8.93 0.46 3.92
C SER A 107 9.90 0.96 4.97
N ARG A 108 9.95 2.28 5.09
CA ARG A 108 10.74 2.98 6.09
C ARG A 108 9.88 4.06 6.71
N PHE A 109 9.71 3.99 8.04
CA PHE A 109 8.92 4.95 8.80
C PHE A 109 9.82 5.82 9.67
N SER A 110 9.46 7.10 9.78
CA SER A 110 10.06 8.07 10.69
C SER A 110 8.92 8.73 11.46
N PHE A 111 8.85 8.46 12.77
CA PHE A 111 7.77 8.96 13.63
C PHE A 111 8.18 10.24 14.36
N LYS A 112 7.19 11.09 14.67
CA LYS A 112 7.36 12.37 15.36
C LYS A 112 6.84 12.30 16.79
N GLY A 113 7.48 13.05 17.70
CA GLY A 113 7.00 13.29 19.06
C GLY A 113 6.69 12.01 19.84
N LEU A 114 5.54 11.98 20.48
CA LEU A 114 5.10 10.84 21.27
C LEU A 114 4.98 9.56 20.45
N MET A 115 4.63 9.67 19.17
CA MET A 115 4.54 8.53 18.27
C MET A 115 5.89 7.83 18.07
N LYS A 116 7.00 8.56 18.22
CA LYS A 116 8.34 7.98 18.15
C LYS A 116 8.57 6.97 19.27
N VAL A 117 8.10 7.28 20.46
CA VAL A 117 8.19 6.36 21.61
C VAL A 117 7.21 5.20 21.46
N MET A 118 5.97 5.48 21.08
CA MET A 118 4.95 4.45 20.91
C MET A 118 5.31 3.45 19.80
N ALA A 119 5.98 3.90 18.75
CA ALA A 119 6.41 3.04 17.65
C ALA A 119 7.42 1.97 18.09
N LEU A 120 8.26 2.25 19.10
CA LEU A 120 9.21 1.27 19.63
C LEU A 120 8.49 0.06 20.23
N PHE A 121 7.30 0.27 20.81
CA PHE A 121 6.48 -0.79 21.40
C PHE A 121 5.44 -1.35 20.42
N GLY A 122 5.21 -0.65 19.30
CA GLY A 122 4.18 -1.00 18.31
C GLY A 122 4.71 -1.64 17.04
N ARG A 123 6.01 -1.97 16.97
CA ARG A 123 6.61 -2.54 15.74
C ARG A 123 5.89 -3.80 15.27
N GLY A 124 5.58 -4.71 16.18
CA GLY A 124 4.84 -5.94 15.85
C GLY A 124 3.43 -5.67 15.34
N ALA A 125 2.76 -4.65 15.88
CA ALA A 125 1.43 -4.26 15.43
C ALA A 125 1.46 -3.66 14.02
N ILE A 126 2.46 -2.85 13.70
CA ILE A 126 2.65 -2.27 12.36
C ILE A 126 2.91 -3.40 11.36
N ARG A 127 3.81 -4.33 11.68
CA ARG A 127 4.10 -5.49 10.84
C ARG A 127 2.86 -6.33 10.61
N GLY A 128 2.14 -6.68 11.65
CA GLY A 128 0.95 -7.52 11.57
C GLY A 128 -0.17 -6.89 10.76
N ARG A 129 -0.35 -5.58 10.88
CA ARG A 129 -1.34 -4.84 10.08
C ARG A 129 -0.98 -4.88 8.59
N THR A 130 0.27 -4.63 8.25
CA THR A 130 0.73 -4.67 6.86
C THR A 130 0.60 -6.07 6.26
N GLU A 131 1.01 -7.10 7.01
CA GLU A 131 0.87 -8.49 6.57
C GLU A 131 -0.59 -8.85 6.34
N ALA A 132 -1.49 -8.44 7.24
CA ALA A 132 -2.93 -8.68 7.08
C ALA A 132 -3.51 -7.96 5.86
N ASP A 133 -3.09 -6.72 5.62
CA ASP A 133 -3.52 -5.96 4.45
C ASP A 133 -3.04 -6.64 3.15
N MET A 134 -1.79 -7.08 3.10
CA MET A 134 -1.25 -7.79 1.95
C MET A 134 -1.97 -9.12 1.70
N GLN A 135 -2.32 -9.85 2.76
CA GLN A 135 -3.10 -11.08 2.62
C GLN A 135 -4.52 -10.80 2.12
N ARG A 136 -5.16 -9.72 2.55
CA ARG A 136 -6.45 -9.31 2.00
C ARG A 136 -6.36 -8.96 0.52
N PHE A 137 -5.31 -8.26 0.12
CA PHE A 137 -5.06 -7.97 -1.29
C PHE A 137 -4.91 -9.26 -2.11
N LYS A 138 -4.10 -10.20 -1.63
CA LYS A 138 -3.93 -11.50 -2.26
C LYS A 138 -5.27 -12.20 -2.46
N LEU A 139 -6.08 -12.29 -1.42
CA LEU A 139 -7.40 -12.90 -1.50
C LEU A 139 -8.34 -12.16 -2.45
N LEU A 140 -8.30 -10.83 -2.45
CA LEU A 140 -9.10 -9.99 -3.35
C LEU A 140 -8.79 -10.33 -4.81
N VAL A 141 -7.52 -10.33 -5.19
CA VAL A 141 -7.10 -10.61 -6.56
C VAL A 141 -7.45 -12.04 -6.97
N GLU A 142 -7.11 -13.01 -6.14
CA GLU A 142 -7.35 -14.43 -6.44
C GLU A 142 -8.85 -14.75 -6.53
N THR A 143 -9.67 -14.13 -5.69
CA THR A 143 -11.12 -14.33 -5.71
C THR A 143 -11.76 -13.66 -6.93
N ASP A 144 -11.36 -12.43 -7.27
CA ASP A 144 -11.87 -11.71 -8.44
C ASP A 144 -11.47 -12.43 -9.74
N GLU A 145 -10.24 -12.94 -9.83
CA GLU A 145 -9.79 -13.73 -10.97
C GLU A 145 -10.62 -15.03 -11.12
N ALA A 146 -10.88 -15.73 -10.02
CA ALA A 146 -11.70 -16.93 -10.02
C ALA A 146 -13.13 -16.65 -10.48
N LYS A 147 -13.70 -15.49 -10.15
CA LYS A 147 -15.02 -15.07 -10.60
C LYS A 147 -15.05 -14.69 -12.09
N SER A 148 -13.94 -14.20 -12.60
CA SER A 148 -13.81 -13.79 -14.01
C SER A 148 -13.57 -14.99 -14.93
N ALA A 149 -13.09 -16.09 -14.38
CA ALA A 149 -12.89 -17.33 -15.10
C ALA A 149 -14.18 -18.15 -15.16
#